data_dd0d600b576208d9b14a98a42cbdaf01
#
_entry.id   dd0d600b576208d9b14a98a42cbdaf01
#
_cell.length_a   1.000
_cell.length_b   1.000
_cell.length_c   1.000
_cell.angle_alpha   90.00
_cell.angle_beta   90.00
_cell.angle_gamma   90.00
#
_symmetry.space_group_name_H-M   'P 1'
#
loop_
_entity.id
_entity.type
_entity.pdbx_description
1 polymer ?
#
loop_
_entity_poly.entity_id
_entity_poly.type
_entity_poly.pdbx_seq_one_letter_code
_entity_poly.pdbx_strand_id
1 'polypeptide(L)'
;TYVELPSHQNKVVRFTVSNDNLKDEFVLIDNIPGALWHDGGRIHFGPDGMLYISTGDAINPSLSQDIKSLAGKILRINSDGTIPDENPFENSPVFSYGHRNSQGFDWNSENIMVASEHGPSGEKGRAHDEINIIKPGQNYGWPEIVGDSDDLRFINPALHSGDVTWA
;
A
#
# COMPACT_ATOMS: atom_id res chain seq x y z
N THR A 1 -9.63 7.24 4.78
CA THR A 1 -8.67 8.04 3.98
C THR A 1 -9.40 9.12 3.19
N TYR A 2 -8.76 10.23 2.93
CA TYR A 2 -9.23 11.25 2.02
C TYR A 2 -8.07 12.05 1.44
N VAL A 3 -8.28 12.67 0.27
CA VAL A 3 -7.29 13.51 -0.40
C VAL A 3 -7.49 14.96 0.00
N GLU A 4 -6.43 15.64 0.42
CA GLU A 4 -6.43 17.08 0.64
C GLU A 4 -6.14 17.84 -0.65
N LEU A 5 -7.09 18.68 -1.08
CA LEU A 5 -6.88 19.60 -2.20
C LEU A 5 -6.46 20.98 -1.67
N PRO A 6 -5.54 21.69 -2.34
CA PRO A 6 -4.91 21.40 -3.64
C PRO A 6 -3.62 20.55 -3.56
N SER A 7 -3.19 20.11 -2.39
CA SER A 7 -1.87 19.47 -2.19
C SER A 7 -1.75 18.08 -2.81
N HIS A 8 -2.86 17.43 -3.22
CA HIS A 8 -2.91 16.05 -3.66
C HIS A 8 -2.17 15.12 -2.68
N GLN A 9 -2.54 15.21 -1.41
CA GLN A 9 -2.02 14.35 -0.36
C GLN A 9 -3.15 13.55 0.27
N ASN A 10 -2.85 12.32 0.64
CA ASN A 10 -3.73 11.45 1.41
C ASN A 10 -3.31 11.48 2.88
N LYS A 11 -4.28 11.26 3.76
CA LYS A 11 -4.04 11.02 5.19
C LYS A 11 -4.99 9.95 5.73
N VAL A 12 -4.59 9.31 6.81
CA VAL A 12 -5.44 8.40 7.58
C VAL A 12 -5.76 9.08 8.90
N VAL A 13 -7.05 9.17 9.19
CA VAL A 13 -7.54 9.80 10.41
C VAL A 13 -8.47 8.87 11.18
N ARG A 14 -8.52 9.05 12.50
CA ARG A 14 -9.46 8.40 13.40
C ARG A 14 -10.40 9.43 13.97
N PHE A 15 -11.68 9.08 14.08
CA PHE A 15 -12.70 9.87 14.76
C PHE A 15 -13.30 9.09 15.93
N THR A 16 -13.74 9.79 16.93
CA THR A 16 -14.64 9.26 17.95
C THR A 16 -16.08 9.37 17.47
N VAL A 17 -16.84 8.27 17.52
CA VAL A 17 -18.29 8.29 17.22
C VAL A 17 -19.05 8.52 18.50
N SER A 18 -19.88 9.57 18.54
CA SER A 18 -20.75 9.89 19.69
C SER A 18 -22.09 10.43 19.19
N ASN A 19 -23.19 9.75 19.55
CA ASN A 19 -24.55 10.10 19.12
C ASN A 19 -24.66 10.34 17.61
N ASP A 20 -24.16 9.39 16.82
CA ASP A 20 -24.14 9.40 15.33
C ASP A 20 -23.34 10.57 14.71
N ASN A 21 -22.52 11.24 15.50
CA ASN A 21 -21.63 12.30 15.02
C ASN A 21 -20.16 11.88 15.14
N LEU A 22 -19.37 12.29 14.15
CA LEU A 22 -17.91 12.18 14.20
C LEU A 22 -17.34 13.36 14.98
N LYS A 23 -16.49 13.07 15.98
CA LYS A 23 -15.80 14.04 16.82
C LYS A 23 -14.35 13.67 16.99
N ASP A 24 -13.56 14.61 17.50
CA ASP A 24 -12.19 14.38 17.94
C ASP A 24 -11.34 13.76 16.82
N GLU A 25 -11.26 14.46 15.66
CA GLU A 25 -10.38 14.06 14.56
C GLU A 25 -8.94 13.94 15.07
N PHE A 26 -8.34 12.78 14.84
CA PHE A 26 -6.94 12.52 15.15
C PHE A 26 -6.23 11.96 13.93
N VAL A 27 -5.19 12.66 13.48
CA VAL A 27 -4.37 12.23 12.33
C VAL A 27 -3.44 11.11 12.78
N LEU A 28 -3.59 9.92 12.18
CA LEU A 28 -2.72 8.76 12.43
C LEU A 28 -1.46 8.82 11.57
N ILE A 29 -1.61 9.18 10.30
CA ILE A 29 -0.51 9.37 9.35
C ILE A 29 -0.96 10.35 8.26
N ASP A 30 -0.08 11.24 7.85
CA ASP A 30 -0.29 12.24 6.81
C ASP A 30 0.85 12.24 5.77
N ASN A 31 0.84 13.25 4.90
CA ASN A 31 1.87 13.44 3.87
C ASN A 31 2.05 12.22 2.94
N ILE A 32 1.03 11.39 2.79
CA ILE A 32 1.03 10.31 1.81
C ILE A 32 0.80 10.96 0.43
N PRO A 33 1.73 10.84 -0.52
CA PRO A 33 1.51 11.38 -1.85
C PRO A 33 0.22 10.87 -2.46
N GLY A 34 -0.55 11.75 -3.10
CA GLY A 34 -1.81 11.44 -3.74
C GLY A 34 -1.91 12.01 -5.14
N ALA A 35 -2.85 11.52 -5.93
CA ALA A 35 -3.12 11.96 -7.30
C ALA A 35 -4.61 11.79 -7.64
N LEU A 36 -4.96 11.91 -8.93
CA LEU A 36 -6.34 11.65 -9.38
C LEU A 36 -6.70 10.17 -9.35
N TRP A 37 -5.70 9.29 -9.38
CA TRP A 37 -5.82 7.84 -9.25
C TRP A 37 -4.49 7.24 -8.79
N HIS A 38 -4.50 5.95 -8.45
CA HIS A 38 -3.41 5.22 -7.81
C HIS A 38 -3.15 5.70 -6.38
N ASP A 39 -4.19 5.83 -5.60
CA ASP A 39 -4.09 6.25 -4.20
C ASP A 39 -4.14 5.07 -3.20
N GLY A 40 -4.44 3.85 -3.68
CA GLY A 40 -4.62 2.69 -2.81
C GLY A 40 -5.85 2.86 -1.92
N GLY A 41 -5.64 2.96 -0.61
CA GLY A 41 -6.65 3.40 0.36
C GLY A 41 -7.32 2.28 1.18
N ARG A 42 -6.92 1.02 1.01
CA ARG A 42 -7.35 -0.04 1.92
C ARG A 42 -6.69 0.15 3.29
N ILE A 43 -7.48 0.07 4.35
CA ILE A 43 -7.02 0.04 5.74
C ILE A 43 -7.64 -1.15 6.46
N HIS A 44 -6.86 -1.85 7.27
CA HIS A 44 -7.34 -2.98 8.08
C HIS A 44 -6.38 -3.25 9.23
N PHE A 45 -6.92 -3.66 10.38
CA PHE A 45 -6.10 -4.14 11.48
C PHE A 45 -5.63 -5.57 11.19
N GLY A 46 -4.33 -5.80 11.32
CA GLY A 46 -3.73 -7.12 11.22
C GLY A 46 -3.95 -7.99 12.46
N PRO A 47 -3.64 -9.29 12.36
CA PRO A 47 -3.72 -10.22 13.50
C PRO A 47 -2.77 -9.85 14.65
N ASP A 48 -1.77 -9.01 14.38
CA ASP A 48 -0.84 -8.44 15.37
C ASP A 48 -1.38 -7.17 16.06
N GLY A 49 -2.60 -6.74 15.70
CA GLY A 49 -3.24 -5.53 16.25
C GLY A 49 -2.72 -4.22 15.67
N MET A 50 -1.82 -4.24 14.69
CA MET A 50 -1.33 -3.06 13.99
C MET A 50 -2.25 -2.65 12.85
N LEU A 51 -2.29 -1.37 12.53
CA LEU A 51 -3.05 -0.85 11.39
C LEU A 51 -2.18 -0.89 10.13
N TYR A 52 -2.66 -1.62 9.12
CA TYR A 52 -2.05 -1.67 7.80
C TYR A 52 -2.81 -0.78 6.83
N ILE A 53 -2.06 -0.13 5.92
CA ILE A 53 -2.58 0.83 4.96
C ILE A 53 -1.91 0.57 3.62
N SER A 54 -2.68 0.38 2.55
CA SER A 54 -2.13 0.36 1.20
C SER A 54 -2.14 1.75 0.59
N THR A 55 -1.07 2.09 -0.12
CA THR A 55 -0.92 3.33 -0.88
C THR A 55 -0.55 3.02 -2.32
N GLY A 56 -1.04 3.83 -3.26
CA GLY A 56 -0.63 3.76 -4.65
C GLY A 56 0.60 4.62 -4.95
N ASP A 57 1.12 4.50 -6.16
CA ASP A 57 2.28 5.26 -6.65
C ASP A 57 2.01 6.74 -6.93
N ALA A 58 0.75 7.18 -6.74
CA ALA A 58 0.30 8.55 -7.00
C ALA A 58 0.65 9.04 -8.44
N ILE A 59 0.57 8.15 -9.43
CA ILE A 59 0.93 8.40 -10.85
C ILE A 59 2.42 8.79 -11.00
N ASN A 60 3.24 8.54 -10.00
CA ASN A 60 4.69 8.71 -10.05
C ASN A 60 5.39 7.39 -9.69
N PRO A 61 5.59 6.49 -10.66
CA PRO A 61 6.09 5.13 -10.42
C PRO A 61 7.42 5.08 -9.67
N SER A 62 8.28 6.09 -9.81
CA SER A 62 9.58 6.12 -9.13
C SER A 62 9.47 6.18 -7.61
N LEU A 63 8.36 6.71 -7.08
CA LEU A 63 8.12 6.77 -5.64
C LEU A 63 7.96 5.39 -5.00
N SER A 64 7.53 4.39 -5.80
CA SER A 64 7.36 3.02 -5.29
C SER A 64 8.67 2.39 -4.84
N GLN A 65 9.79 2.75 -5.47
CA GLN A 65 11.12 2.27 -5.12
C GLN A 65 11.82 3.14 -4.06
N ASP A 66 11.35 4.38 -3.83
CA ASP A 66 11.89 5.24 -2.78
C ASP A 66 11.32 4.86 -1.42
N ILE A 67 12.11 4.22 -0.56
CA ILE A 67 11.71 3.81 0.80
C ILE A 67 11.43 4.99 1.75
N LYS A 68 11.79 6.23 1.38
CA LYS A 68 11.45 7.43 2.14
C LYS A 68 10.09 8.01 1.75
N SER A 69 9.57 7.62 0.60
CA SER A 69 8.22 7.96 0.15
C SER A 69 7.20 7.02 0.77
N LEU A 70 6.01 7.54 1.07
CA LEU A 70 4.85 6.76 1.50
C LEU A 70 3.97 6.29 0.33
N ALA A 71 4.31 6.62 -0.92
CA ALA A 71 3.60 6.18 -2.11
C ALA A 71 4.07 4.81 -2.59
N GLY A 72 3.15 3.98 -3.10
CA GLY A 72 3.45 2.63 -3.61
C GLY A 72 3.95 1.67 -2.53
N LYS A 73 3.26 1.64 -1.40
CA LYS A 73 3.64 0.91 -0.18
C LYS A 73 2.47 0.13 0.43
N ILE A 74 2.83 -0.88 1.22
CA ILE A 74 2.02 -1.26 2.38
C ILE A 74 2.69 -0.62 3.59
N LEU A 75 1.93 0.17 4.36
CA LEU A 75 2.38 0.81 5.59
C LEU A 75 1.84 0.03 6.80
N ARG A 76 2.56 0.07 7.93
CA ARG A 76 2.17 -0.54 9.21
C ARG A 76 2.46 0.42 10.34
N ILE A 77 1.44 0.74 11.12
CA ILE A 77 1.51 1.66 12.26
C ILE A 77 0.74 1.11 13.48
N ASN A 78 1.05 1.62 14.66
CA ASN A 78 0.25 1.41 15.84
C ASN A 78 -1.12 2.10 15.71
N SER A 79 -2.11 1.67 16.51
CA SER A 79 -3.47 2.25 16.51
C SER A 79 -3.52 3.72 16.98
N ASP A 80 -2.43 4.22 17.53
CA ASP A 80 -2.23 5.63 17.92
C ASP A 80 -1.43 6.46 16.92
N GLY A 81 -1.02 5.85 15.80
CA GLY A 81 -0.24 6.50 14.73
C GLY A 81 1.28 6.42 14.92
N THR A 82 1.77 5.90 16.04
CA THR A 82 3.21 5.71 16.23
C THR A 82 3.75 4.56 15.38
N ILE A 83 5.05 4.55 15.13
CA ILE A 83 5.71 3.52 14.32
C ILE A 83 6.11 2.37 15.23
N PRO A 84 5.73 1.11 14.91
CA PRO A 84 6.17 -0.08 15.64
C PRO A 84 7.69 -0.29 15.52
N ASP A 85 8.35 -0.66 16.63
CA ASP A 85 9.78 -0.95 16.65
C ASP A 85 10.15 -2.15 15.77
N GLU A 86 9.21 -3.08 15.56
CA GLU A 86 9.39 -4.28 14.74
C GLU A 86 9.17 -4.03 13.23
N ASN A 87 9.00 -2.78 12.81
CA ASN A 87 8.93 -2.47 11.39
C ASN A 87 10.27 -2.75 10.69
N PRO A 88 10.25 -3.21 9.43
CA PRO A 88 11.46 -3.64 8.74
C PRO A 88 12.44 -2.50 8.45
N PHE A 89 11.97 -1.26 8.47
CA PHE A 89 12.80 -0.06 8.27
C PHE A 89 12.72 0.83 9.50
N GLU A 90 13.88 1.17 10.05
CA GLU A 90 13.98 1.96 11.27
C GLU A 90 13.27 3.31 11.16
N ASN A 91 12.42 3.64 12.13
CA ASN A 91 11.64 4.87 12.20
C ASN A 91 10.75 5.13 10.95
N SER A 92 10.33 4.07 10.26
CA SER A 92 9.52 4.16 9.05
C SER A 92 8.23 3.35 9.18
N PRO A 93 7.09 3.88 8.72
CA PRO A 93 5.84 3.12 8.66
C PRO A 93 5.83 2.11 7.50
N VAL A 94 6.83 2.12 6.60
CA VAL A 94 6.88 1.23 5.44
C VAL A 94 7.04 -0.22 5.88
N PHE A 95 6.08 -1.07 5.48
CA PHE A 95 6.12 -2.52 5.72
C PHE A 95 6.63 -3.29 4.50
N SER A 96 6.15 -2.92 3.30
CA SER A 96 6.67 -3.40 2.02
C SER A 96 6.60 -2.29 0.96
N TYR A 97 7.32 -2.42 -0.15
CA TYR A 97 7.45 -1.39 -1.15
C TYR A 97 7.51 -1.96 -2.58
N GLY A 98 7.55 -1.06 -3.57
CA GLY A 98 7.53 -1.49 -4.98
C GLY A 98 6.12 -1.88 -5.45
N HIS A 99 5.09 -1.27 -4.89
CA HIS A 99 3.69 -1.46 -5.28
C HIS A 99 3.24 -0.36 -6.24
N ARG A 100 2.35 -0.71 -7.18
CA ARG A 100 1.74 0.27 -8.08
C ARG A 100 0.46 0.86 -7.50
N ASN A 101 -0.54 0.02 -7.26
CA ASN A 101 -1.84 0.46 -6.74
C ASN A 101 -2.57 -0.72 -6.07
N SER A 102 -2.11 -1.09 -4.89
CA SER A 102 -2.75 -2.14 -4.10
C SER A 102 -4.04 -1.61 -3.46
N GLN A 103 -5.19 -2.20 -3.79
CA GLN A 103 -6.51 -1.75 -3.34
C GLN A 103 -7.21 -2.72 -2.39
N GLY A 104 -6.72 -3.93 -2.26
CA GLY A 104 -7.26 -4.94 -1.38
C GLY A 104 -6.17 -5.71 -0.66
N PHE A 105 -6.37 -6.00 0.62
CA PHE A 105 -5.57 -6.98 1.33
C PHE A 105 -6.34 -7.55 2.51
N ASP A 106 -5.97 -8.76 2.90
CA ASP A 106 -6.47 -9.46 4.09
C ASP A 106 -5.48 -10.55 4.50
N TRP A 107 -5.75 -11.24 5.60
CA TRP A 107 -4.95 -12.36 6.11
C TRP A 107 -5.74 -13.66 6.03
N ASN A 108 -5.03 -14.73 5.70
CA ASN A 108 -5.59 -16.06 5.79
C ASN A 108 -5.54 -16.59 7.25
N SER A 109 -6.06 -17.81 7.47
CA SER A 109 -6.08 -18.46 8.79
C SER A 109 -4.70 -18.75 9.39
N GLU A 110 -3.64 -18.66 8.59
CA GLU A 110 -2.24 -18.83 8.99
C GLU A 110 -1.53 -17.50 9.23
N ASN A 111 -2.30 -16.38 9.25
CA ASN A 111 -1.79 -15.02 9.36
C ASN A 111 -0.86 -14.58 8.21
N ILE A 112 -1.02 -15.19 7.03
CA ILE A 112 -0.32 -14.79 5.82
C ILE A 112 -1.11 -13.68 5.15
N MET A 113 -0.48 -12.51 4.98
CA MET A 113 -1.08 -11.37 4.31
C MET A 113 -1.07 -11.57 2.79
N VAL A 114 -2.22 -11.39 2.18
CA VAL A 114 -2.41 -11.42 0.72
C VAL A 114 -2.96 -10.07 0.27
N ALA A 115 -2.41 -9.52 -0.80
CA ALA A 115 -2.87 -8.26 -1.38
C ALA A 115 -3.19 -8.42 -2.86
N SER A 116 -4.19 -7.67 -3.32
CA SER A 116 -4.51 -7.50 -4.74
C SER A 116 -4.03 -6.16 -5.25
N GLU A 117 -3.47 -6.13 -6.44
CA GLU A 117 -2.86 -4.95 -7.02
C GLU A 117 -3.22 -4.80 -8.49
N HIS A 118 -3.57 -3.56 -8.90
CA HIS A 118 -3.74 -3.25 -10.30
C HIS A 118 -2.41 -3.13 -11.01
N GLY A 119 -2.27 -3.89 -12.08
CA GLY A 119 -1.15 -3.82 -12.99
C GLY A 119 -1.18 -2.59 -13.91
N PRO A 120 -0.14 -2.40 -14.75
CA PRO A 120 -0.04 -1.24 -15.62
C PRO A 120 -1.13 -1.22 -16.68
N SER A 121 -1.64 -0.01 -16.96
CA SER A 121 -2.53 0.27 -18.09
C SER A 121 -1.76 1.06 -19.15
N GLY A 122 -1.85 0.67 -20.44
CA GLY A 122 -1.27 1.41 -21.55
C GLY A 122 0.13 0.94 -21.99
N GLU A 123 1.06 1.88 -22.28
CA GLU A 123 2.31 1.60 -23.03
C GLU A 123 3.34 0.72 -22.29
N LYS A 124 3.31 0.65 -20.96
CA LYS A 124 4.28 -0.11 -20.15
C LYS A 124 3.91 -1.57 -19.90
N GLY A 125 2.94 -2.08 -20.61
CA GLY A 125 2.40 -3.42 -20.43
C GLY A 125 0.88 -3.37 -20.38
N ARG A 126 0.24 -4.50 -20.55
CA ARG A 126 -1.21 -4.62 -20.44
C ARG A 126 -1.53 -5.47 -19.23
N ALA A 127 -2.38 -4.96 -18.39
CA ALA A 127 -2.90 -5.69 -17.25
C ALA A 127 -1.83 -6.13 -16.24
N HIS A 128 -1.55 -7.41 -16.12
CA HIS A 128 -0.72 -7.98 -15.06
C HIS A 128 -1.22 -7.55 -13.66
N ASP A 129 -2.54 -7.58 -13.47
CA ASP A 129 -3.10 -7.48 -12.13
C ASP A 129 -2.57 -8.63 -11.28
N GLU A 130 -2.22 -8.36 -10.03
CA GLU A 130 -1.43 -9.27 -9.22
C GLU A 130 -2.13 -9.66 -7.92
N ILE A 131 -1.86 -10.87 -7.48
CA ILE A 131 -2.08 -11.32 -6.11
C ILE A 131 -0.71 -11.54 -5.49
N ASN A 132 -0.40 -10.76 -4.49
CA ASN A 132 0.88 -10.75 -3.80
C ASN A 132 0.79 -11.34 -2.39
N ILE A 133 1.74 -12.22 -2.02
CA ILE A 133 1.94 -12.63 -0.63
C ILE A 133 2.89 -11.62 0.01
N ILE A 134 2.36 -10.79 0.92
CA ILE A 134 3.10 -9.67 1.48
C ILE A 134 4.00 -10.11 2.64
N LYS A 135 5.26 -9.71 2.58
CA LYS A 135 6.28 -9.98 3.59
C LYS A 135 6.97 -8.68 4.00
N PRO A 136 7.37 -8.54 5.28
CA PRO A 136 8.04 -7.34 5.78
C PRO A 136 9.36 -7.09 5.02
N GLY A 137 9.61 -5.83 4.68
CA GLY A 137 10.85 -5.35 4.06
C GLY A 137 11.05 -5.74 2.60
N GLN A 138 10.12 -6.46 1.97
CA GLN A 138 10.29 -6.95 0.62
C GLN A 138 9.87 -5.94 -0.44
N ASN A 139 10.53 -6.03 -1.62
CA ASN A 139 10.29 -5.23 -2.81
C ASN A 139 9.48 -6.02 -3.84
N TYR A 140 8.32 -5.48 -4.27
CA TYR A 140 7.41 -6.11 -5.23
C TYR A 140 7.64 -5.61 -6.66
N GLY A 141 8.68 -4.81 -6.89
CA GLY A 141 9.31 -4.58 -8.18
C GLY A 141 8.76 -3.45 -9.02
N TRP A 142 7.56 -2.93 -8.78
CA TRP A 142 7.06 -1.81 -9.56
C TRP A 142 7.95 -0.56 -9.39
N PRO A 143 8.32 0.18 -10.45
CA PRO A 143 8.07 -0.04 -11.89
C PRO A 143 9.18 -0.78 -12.64
N GLU A 144 10.15 -1.36 -11.92
CA GLU A 144 11.33 -2.04 -12.51
C GLU A 144 10.93 -3.34 -13.22
N ILE A 145 9.94 -4.07 -12.67
CA ILE A 145 9.37 -5.28 -13.25
C ILE A 145 7.84 -5.18 -13.31
N VAL A 146 7.24 -6.02 -14.16
CA VAL A 146 5.80 -6.24 -14.30
C VAL A 146 5.56 -7.74 -14.42
N GLY A 147 4.75 -8.33 -13.53
CA GLY A 147 4.58 -9.78 -13.44
C GLY A 147 5.84 -10.49 -12.97
N ASP A 148 6.13 -11.68 -13.52
CA ASP A 148 7.27 -12.50 -13.11
C ASP A 148 8.61 -11.96 -13.61
N SER A 149 9.65 -12.14 -12.78
CA SER A 149 11.03 -11.78 -13.11
C SER A 149 12.01 -12.77 -12.49
N ASP A 150 13.17 -12.98 -13.17
CA ASP A 150 14.30 -13.74 -12.63
C ASP A 150 15.20 -12.88 -11.71
N ASP A 151 14.90 -11.60 -11.56
CA ASP A 151 15.68 -10.70 -10.70
C ASP A 151 15.36 -10.92 -9.23
N LEU A 152 16.30 -11.51 -8.51
CA LEU A 152 16.16 -11.88 -7.10
C LEU A 152 16.05 -10.67 -6.13
N ARG A 153 16.16 -9.45 -6.61
CA ARG A 153 15.88 -8.24 -5.82
C ARG A 153 14.40 -8.07 -5.54
N PHE A 154 13.53 -8.71 -6.33
CA PHE A 154 12.08 -8.53 -6.28
C PHE A 154 11.36 -9.82 -5.89
N ILE A 155 10.20 -9.66 -5.30
CA ILE A 155 9.28 -10.78 -5.03
C ILE A 155 8.30 -10.86 -6.18
N ASN A 156 8.26 -12.02 -6.83
CA ASN A 156 7.24 -12.30 -7.84
C ASN A 156 5.85 -12.42 -7.23
N PRO A 157 4.80 -12.01 -7.96
CA PRO A 157 3.44 -12.24 -7.53
C PRO A 157 3.16 -13.75 -7.36
N ALA A 158 2.29 -14.10 -6.42
CA ALA A 158 1.81 -15.47 -6.29
C ALA A 158 0.95 -15.88 -7.49
N LEU A 159 0.29 -14.89 -8.10
CA LEU A 159 -0.49 -15.05 -9.31
C LEU A 159 -0.60 -13.67 -10.01
N HIS A 160 -0.56 -13.66 -11.34
CA HIS A 160 -0.86 -12.46 -12.13
C HIS A 160 -1.74 -12.79 -13.35
N SER A 161 -2.44 -11.78 -13.86
CA SER A 161 -3.43 -11.95 -14.93
C SER A 161 -2.83 -12.09 -16.34
N GLY A 162 -1.52 -11.89 -16.47
CA GLY A 162 -0.91 -11.76 -17.80
C GLY A 162 -1.44 -10.51 -18.52
N ASP A 163 -1.61 -10.62 -19.83
CA ASP A 163 -2.06 -9.50 -20.70
C ASP A 163 -3.57 -9.18 -20.59
N VAL A 164 -4.27 -9.74 -19.63
CA VAL A 164 -5.73 -9.55 -19.42
C VAL A 164 -5.99 -8.96 -18.05
N THR A 165 -6.84 -7.96 -17.94
CA THR A 165 -7.26 -7.42 -16.63
C THR A 165 -8.23 -8.36 -15.91
N TRP A 166 -8.15 -8.41 -14.57
CA TRP A 166 -9.15 -9.09 -13.74
C TRP A 166 -10.26 -8.15 -13.26
N ALA A 167 -10.12 -6.83 -13.47
CA ALA A 167 -11.09 -5.81 -13.09
C ALA A 167 -11.74 -5.14 -14.30
#